data_490954f2debc36bbebc2d8a5e2967bfe
#
_entry.id   490954f2debc36bbebc2d8a5e2967bfe
#
_cell.length_a   1.000
_cell.length_b   1.000
_cell.length_c   1.000
_cell.angle_alpha   90.00
_cell.angle_beta   90.00
_cell.angle_gamma   90.00
#
_symmetry.space_group_name_H-M   'P 1'
#
loop_
_entity.id
_entity.type
_entity.pdbx_description
1 polymer ?
#
loop_
_entity_poly.entity_id
_entity_poly.type
_entity_poly.pdbx_seq_one_letter_code
_entity_poly.pdbx_strand_id
1 'polypeptide(L)'
;AESNTGRSDALILLSLNKRTKKITLVSFLRDSYTYMNIPDAARNPERCCKLNHSYRWGGYPVLIETLENDYKIEIDHYISVDFKSFPKLIDALGGVTLKIEPYEAEYINRTTTQIDKIQSGDAVKLNGAQALVYTRIRHVDAAGDLGRTARQRTIITALIKSAQGASLGQLNNAMDIVLPNVHTNYGKGEIISLLTQAFAQKWMNYDIAQMVMPSEGNYVAARIYTYYGRVARMQLDTWVIDYPVAARELQLALYGKTNINIGSDHVSAIDLYNQGLVPTLGGSTASGTRAQSSHTAPAQTSQVETQPTEATAAHETTSPAAEPATAAEPEEAND
;
A
#
# COMPACT_ATOMS: atom_id res chain seq x y z
N ALA A 1 20.65 -20.85 0.92
CA ALA A 1 19.51 -20.16 0.31
C ALA A 1 18.27 -20.67 1.02
N GLU A 2 17.67 -19.83 1.88
CA GLU A 2 16.38 -20.13 2.50
C GLU A 2 15.37 -20.35 1.39
N SER A 3 14.66 -21.47 1.44
CA SER A 3 13.57 -21.78 0.50
C SER A 3 12.42 -20.81 0.79
N ASN A 4 12.39 -19.73 0.04
CA ASN A 4 11.35 -18.70 0.17
C ASN A 4 10.06 -19.28 -0.40
N THR A 5 9.25 -19.92 0.45
CA THR A 5 7.98 -20.56 0.04
C THR A 5 6.80 -19.59 0.02
N GLY A 6 7.01 -18.37 0.50
CA GLY A 6 5.97 -17.34 0.62
C GLY A 6 5.75 -16.54 -0.67
N ARG A 7 4.60 -15.86 -0.75
CA ARG A 7 4.29 -14.81 -1.72
C ARG A 7 4.20 -13.48 -1.00
N SER A 8 4.56 -12.39 -1.67
CA SER A 8 4.31 -11.05 -1.11
C SER A 8 2.81 -10.73 -1.14
N ASP A 9 2.26 -10.36 0.01
CA ASP A 9 0.85 -9.98 0.12
C ASP A 9 0.63 -8.47 -0.03
N ALA A 10 1.68 -7.68 0.21
CA ALA A 10 1.73 -6.23 0.03
C ALA A 10 3.03 -5.85 -0.68
N LEU A 11 2.92 -5.02 -1.69
CA LEU A 11 4.03 -4.45 -2.45
C LEU A 11 3.85 -2.94 -2.46
N ILE A 12 4.66 -2.24 -1.68
CA ILE A 12 4.53 -0.79 -1.51
C ILE A 12 5.90 -0.16 -1.75
N LEU A 13 5.99 0.71 -2.75
CA LEU A 13 7.15 1.58 -2.96
C LEU A 13 6.95 2.85 -2.11
N LEU A 14 7.98 3.21 -1.36
CA LEU A 14 8.11 4.50 -0.71
C LEU A 14 9.15 5.32 -1.48
N SER A 15 8.71 6.39 -2.11
CA SER A 15 9.58 7.34 -2.80
C SER A 15 9.70 8.62 -1.98
N LEU A 16 10.95 9.02 -1.69
CA LEU A 16 11.27 10.24 -0.95
C LEU A 16 11.87 11.28 -1.89
N ASN A 17 11.14 12.34 -2.18
CA ASN A 17 11.64 13.45 -2.98
C ASN A 17 12.03 14.64 -2.08
N LYS A 18 13.34 14.77 -1.82
CA LYS A 18 13.89 15.81 -0.95
C LYS A 18 13.71 17.23 -1.52
N ARG A 19 13.66 17.37 -2.85
CA ARG A 19 13.51 18.67 -3.53
C ARG A 19 12.09 19.21 -3.39
N THR A 20 11.09 18.36 -3.58
CA THR A 20 9.69 18.75 -3.49
C THR A 20 9.09 18.54 -2.09
N LYS A 21 9.90 18.01 -1.15
CA LYS A 21 9.47 17.66 0.22
C LYS A 21 8.24 16.77 0.22
N LYS A 22 8.25 15.72 -0.59
CA LYS A 22 7.13 14.82 -0.79
C LYS A 22 7.54 13.36 -0.56
N ILE A 23 6.72 12.62 0.16
CA ILE A 23 6.76 11.16 0.26
C ILE A 23 5.63 10.61 -0.58
N THR A 24 5.91 9.69 -1.49
CA THR A 24 4.88 9.02 -2.28
C THR A 24 4.85 7.54 -1.93
N LEU A 25 3.69 7.05 -1.49
CA LEU A 25 3.43 5.64 -1.24
C LEU A 25 2.68 5.05 -2.42
N VAL A 26 3.29 4.09 -3.10
CA VAL A 26 2.71 3.44 -4.28
C VAL A 26 2.46 1.98 -3.98
N SER A 27 1.20 1.55 -3.97
CA SER A 27 0.87 0.12 -3.90
C SER A 27 0.85 -0.48 -5.29
N PHE A 28 1.57 -1.58 -5.51
CA PHE A 28 1.46 -2.38 -6.72
C PHE A 28 0.43 -3.49 -6.53
N LEU A 29 -0.45 -3.67 -7.51
CA LEU A 29 -1.41 -4.77 -7.49
C LEU A 29 -0.65 -6.10 -7.63
N ARG A 30 -0.64 -6.89 -6.58
CA ARG A 30 0.16 -8.13 -6.49
C ARG A 30 -0.21 -9.20 -7.51
N ASP A 31 -1.45 -9.14 -8.02
CA ASP A 31 -1.98 -10.08 -9.00
C ASP A 31 -1.81 -9.58 -10.45
N SER A 32 -0.99 -8.53 -10.67
CA SER A 32 -0.59 -8.04 -12.00
C SER A 32 0.14 -9.13 -12.77
N TYR A 33 -0.28 -9.36 -14.03
CA TYR A 33 0.40 -10.29 -14.91
C TYR A 33 1.65 -9.64 -15.49
N THR A 34 2.80 -10.25 -15.26
CA THR A 34 4.09 -9.68 -15.61
C THR A 34 5.08 -10.75 -16.07
N TYR A 35 6.06 -10.33 -16.86
CA TYR A 35 7.26 -11.11 -17.15
C TYR A 35 8.29 -10.93 -16.06
N MET A 36 8.98 -12.00 -15.70
CA MET A 36 10.01 -11.99 -14.67
C MET A 36 11.22 -12.82 -15.07
N ASN A 37 12.41 -12.28 -14.87
CA ASN A 37 13.66 -12.94 -15.19
C ASN A 37 14.06 -13.92 -14.07
N ILE A 38 13.42 -15.08 -14.03
CA ILE A 38 13.67 -16.07 -13.00
C ILE A 38 14.93 -16.88 -13.31
N PRO A 39 15.77 -17.19 -12.30
CA PRO A 39 17.01 -17.94 -12.49
C PRO A 39 16.78 -19.38 -12.99
N ASP A 40 15.69 -20.02 -12.58
CA ASP A 40 15.33 -21.39 -12.97
C ASP A 40 14.09 -21.38 -13.89
N ALA A 41 14.33 -21.27 -15.20
CA ALA A 41 13.27 -21.27 -16.20
C ALA A 41 12.46 -22.59 -16.22
N ALA A 42 12.97 -23.68 -15.65
CA ALA A 42 12.22 -24.94 -15.53
C ALA A 42 11.03 -24.81 -14.57
N ARG A 43 11.04 -23.84 -13.67
CA ARG A 43 9.89 -23.55 -12.77
C ARG A 43 8.74 -22.84 -13.48
N ASN A 44 9.06 -22.01 -14.45
CA ASN A 44 8.10 -21.33 -15.28
C ASN A 44 8.73 -21.03 -16.65
N PRO A 45 8.58 -21.91 -17.65
CA PRO A 45 9.16 -21.74 -18.98
C PRO A 45 8.68 -20.46 -19.68
N GLU A 46 7.48 -20.00 -19.38
CA GLU A 46 6.91 -18.78 -19.96
C GLU A 46 7.43 -17.50 -19.29
N ARG A 47 8.04 -17.65 -18.10
CA ARG A 47 8.50 -16.53 -17.27
C ARG A 47 7.43 -15.45 -17.01
N CYS A 48 6.16 -15.81 -17.17
CA CYS A 48 5.03 -14.90 -16.98
C CYS A 48 4.10 -15.43 -15.90
N CYS A 49 3.80 -14.62 -14.90
CA CYS A 49 2.85 -14.96 -13.84
C CYS A 49 2.43 -13.69 -13.09
N LYS A 50 1.74 -13.87 -11.96
CA LYS A 50 1.41 -12.78 -11.05
C LYS A 50 2.67 -12.17 -10.44
N LEU A 51 2.71 -10.86 -10.31
CA LEU A 51 3.84 -10.11 -9.75
C LEU A 51 4.33 -10.67 -8.39
N ASN A 52 3.43 -11.08 -7.51
CA ASN A 52 3.80 -11.65 -6.22
C ASN A 52 4.51 -13.01 -6.29
N HIS A 53 4.51 -13.66 -7.45
CA HIS A 53 5.26 -14.89 -7.66
C HIS A 53 6.76 -14.64 -7.93
N SER A 54 7.14 -13.44 -8.37
CA SER A 54 8.55 -13.08 -8.57
C SER A 54 9.36 -13.27 -7.28
N TYR A 55 8.79 -12.85 -6.15
CA TYR A 55 9.39 -13.07 -4.84
C TYR A 55 9.55 -14.56 -4.49
N ARG A 56 8.54 -15.37 -4.79
CA ARG A 56 8.59 -16.83 -4.54
C ARG A 56 9.68 -17.54 -5.33
N TRP A 57 9.93 -17.11 -6.56
CA TRP A 57 10.84 -17.80 -7.48
C TRP A 57 12.25 -17.26 -7.47
N GLY A 58 12.48 -16.05 -7.07
CA GLY A 58 13.81 -15.45 -7.06
C GLY A 58 14.09 -14.49 -5.91
N GLY A 59 13.16 -14.38 -4.93
CA GLY A 59 13.32 -13.49 -3.78
C GLY A 59 13.24 -12.01 -4.16
N TYR A 60 13.86 -11.19 -3.32
CA TYR A 60 13.90 -9.74 -3.53
C TYR A 60 14.56 -9.32 -4.85
N PRO A 61 15.68 -9.94 -5.30
CA PRO A 61 16.30 -9.53 -6.55
C PRO A 61 15.36 -9.61 -7.75
N VAL A 62 14.65 -10.74 -7.91
CA VAL A 62 13.72 -10.91 -9.04
C VAL A 62 12.50 -10.02 -8.90
N LEU A 63 11.99 -9.81 -7.68
CA LEU A 63 10.87 -8.90 -7.46
C LEU A 63 11.23 -7.45 -7.81
N ILE A 64 12.40 -6.98 -7.35
CA ILE A 64 12.88 -5.62 -7.62
C ILE A 64 13.11 -5.43 -9.12
N GLU A 65 13.87 -6.34 -9.75
CA GLU A 65 14.12 -6.31 -11.20
C GLU A 65 12.82 -6.29 -12.00
N THR A 66 11.82 -7.08 -11.59
CA THR A 66 10.50 -7.09 -12.25
C THR A 66 9.83 -5.72 -12.16
N LEU A 67 9.79 -5.11 -10.98
CA LEU A 67 9.17 -3.77 -10.80
C LEU A 67 9.93 -2.69 -11.57
N GLU A 68 11.26 -2.72 -11.55
CA GLU A 68 12.11 -1.78 -12.28
C GLU A 68 11.91 -1.89 -13.80
N ASN A 69 11.80 -3.12 -14.30
CA ASN A 69 11.53 -3.37 -15.71
C ASN A 69 10.13 -2.95 -16.12
N ASP A 70 9.11 -3.26 -15.32
CA ASP A 70 7.72 -2.96 -15.65
C ASP A 70 7.44 -1.45 -15.62
N TYR A 71 7.95 -0.74 -14.60
CA TYR A 71 7.61 0.66 -14.33
C TYR A 71 8.73 1.65 -14.65
N LYS A 72 9.90 1.15 -15.11
CA LYS A 72 11.09 1.97 -15.45
C LYS A 72 11.54 2.86 -14.30
N ILE A 73 11.48 2.36 -13.10
CA ILE A 73 11.94 3.00 -11.86
C ILE A 73 13.24 2.37 -11.40
N GLU A 74 13.90 3.01 -10.45
CA GLU A 74 15.07 2.47 -9.73
C GLU A 74 14.67 2.27 -8.26
N ILE A 75 15.00 1.11 -7.69
CA ILE A 75 14.69 0.74 -6.31
C ILE A 75 16.00 0.47 -5.57
N ASP A 76 16.43 1.43 -4.78
CA ASP A 76 17.71 1.37 -4.07
C ASP A 76 17.73 0.31 -2.95
N HIS A 77 16.63 0.21 -2.22
CA HIS A 77 16.58 -0.61 -1.01
C HIS A 77 15.21 -1.26 -0.83
N TYR A 78 15.19 -2.32 0.01
CA TYR A 78 13.96 -2.95 0.42
C TYR A 78 13.90 -3.14 1.94
N ILE A 79 12.68 -3.15 2.46
CA ILE A 79 12.34 -3.57 3.83
C ILE A 79 11.18 -4.53 3.72
N SER A 80 11.32 -5.70 4.34
CA SER A 80 10.26 -6.70 4.39
C SER A 80 10.00 -7.13 5.82
N VAL A 81 8.72 -7.28 6.13
CA VAL A 81 8.23 -7.76 7.43
C VAL A 81 7.24 -8.89 7.19
N ASP A 82 7.38 -9.97 7.93
CA ASP A 82 6.44 -11.09 7.87
C ASP A 82 5.26 -10.89 8.83
N PHE A 83 4.23 -11.72 8.67
CA PHE A 83 3.01 -11.63 9.49
C PHE A 83 3.23 -11.95 10.98
N LYS A 84 4.32 -12.61 11.36
CA LYS A 84 4.64 -12.91 12.76
C LYS A 84 5.37 -11.75 13.41
N SER A 85 6.22 -11.07 12.64
CA SER A 85 7.01 -9.93 13.09
C SER A 85 6.21 -8.63 13.08
N PHE A 86 5.25 -8.47 12.16
CA PHE A 86 4.46 -7.25 12.02
C PHE A 86 3.73 -6.83 13.32
N PRO A 87 2.98 -7.72 14.02
CA PRO A 87 2.35 -7.35 15.29
C PRO A 87 3.35 -6.90 16.34
N LYS A 88 4.46 -7.63 16.47
CA LYS A 88 5.53 -7.30 17.43
C LYS A 88 6.14 -5.94 17.15
N LEU A 89 6.34 -5.61 15.87
CA LEU A 89 6.84 -4.32 15.43
C LEU A 89 5.89 -3.19 15.84
N ILE A 90 4.60 -3.34 15.55
CA ILE A 90 3.58 -2.35 15.92
C ILE A 90 3.50 -2.17 17.44
N ASP A 91 3.50 -3.26 18.20
CA ASP A 91 3.43 -3.21 19.67
C ASP A 91 4.68 -2.54 20.26
N ALA A 92 5.85 -2.85 19.71
CA ALA A 92 7.12 -2.27 20.13
C ALA A 92 7.22 -0.76 19.84
N LEU A 93 6.57 -0.28 18.80
CA LEU A 93 6.39 1.15 18.49
C LEU A 93 5.27 1.82 19.32
N GLY A 94 4.65 1.07 20.23
CA GLY A 94 3.58 1.58 21.10
C GLY A 94 2.19 1.56 20.49
N GLY A 95 1.98 0.80 19.42
CA GLY A 95 0.73 0.76 18.67
C GLY A 95 0.65 1.80 17.55
N VAL A 96 -0.46 1.81 16.84
CA VAL A 96 -0.71 2.77 15.75
C VAL A 96 -2.09 3.40 15.91
N THR A 97 -2.19 4.72 15.74
CA THR A 97 -3.45 5.45 15.86
C THR A 97 -3.99 5.80 14.47
N LEU A 98 -5.24 5.40 14.20
CA LEU A 98 -5.90 5.52 12.90
C LEU A 98 -7.35 5.97 13.07
N LYS A 99 -7.92 6.51 12.00
CA LYS A 99 -9.38 6.54 11.85
C LYS A 99 -9.87 5.13 11.55
N ILE A 100 -10.89 4.68 12.29
CA ILE A 100 -11.50 3.35 12.15
C ILE A 100 -13.00 3.52 11.92
N GLU A 101 -13.47 2.99 10.81
CA GLU A 101 -14.88 2.99 10.46
C GLU A 101 -15.66 1.93 11.27
N PRO A 102 -16.99 2.08 11.47
CA PRO A 102 -17.79 1.14 12.27
C PRO A 102 -17.66 -0.32 11.81
N TYR A 103 -17.70 -0.58 10.51
CA TYR A 103 -17.58 -1.93 9.96
C TYR A 103 -16.17 -2.53 10.13
N GLU A 104 -15.14 -1.68 10.18
CA GLU A 104 -13.76 -2.11 10.45
C GLU A 104 -13.58 -2.50 11.91
N ALA A 105 -14.12 -1.68 12.83
CA ALA A 105 -14.11 -1.99 14.26
C ALA A 105 -14.84 -3.30 14.55
N GLU A 106 -16.00 -3.52 13.94
CA GLU A 106 -16.74 -4.77 14.06
C GLU A 106 -15.92 -5.96 13.56
N TYR A 107 -15.32 -5.86 12.39
CA TYR A 107 -14.49 -6.91 11.81
C TYR A 107 -13.28 -7.24 12.69
N ILE A 108 -12.56 -6.21 13.16
CA ILE A 108 -11.41 -6.36 14.05
C ILE A 108 -11.85 -7.07 15.34
N ASN A 109 -12.89 -6.58 15.99
CA ASN A 109 -13.41 -7.13 17.24
C ASN A 109 -13.88 -8.58 17.13
N ARG A 110 -14.42 -8.96 15.99
CA ARG A 110 -14.85 -10.34 15.72
C ARG A 110 -13.65 -11.26 15.50
N THR A 111 -12.59 -10.75 14.87
CA THR A 111 -11.42 -11.54 14.50
C THR A 111 -10.40 -11.62 15.64
N THR A 112 -10.36 -10.64 16.55
CA THR A 112 -9.44 -10.57 17.69
C THR A 112 -10.17 -10.81 19.02
N THR A 113 -10.81 -11.97 19.18
CA THR A 113 -11.75 -12.26 20.27
C THR A 113 -11.15 -12.28 21.67
N GLN A 114 -9.82 -12.41 21.80
CA GLN A 114 -9.10 -12.47 23.10
C GLN A 114 -8.43 -11.12 23.47
N ILE A 115 -8.75 -10.05 22.76
CA ILE A 115 -8.13 -8.73 22.93
C ILE A 115 -9.23 -7.73 23.22
N ASP A 116 -8.88 -6.67 23.97
CA ASP A 116 -9.81 -5.57 24.25
C ASP A 116 -10.45 -5.04 22.99
N LYS A 117 -11.77 -4.89 23.03
CA LYS A 117 -12.54 -4.40 21.90
C LYS A 117 -12.30 -2.91 21.67
N ILE A 118 -12.29 -2.53 20.41
CA ILE A 118 -12.18 -1.13 19.98
C ILE A 118 -13.56 -0.61 19.53
N GLN A 119 -13.72 0.70 19.57
CA GLN A 119 -14.83 1.41 18.95
C GLN A 119 -14.34 2.15 17.71
N SER A 120 -15.24 2.44 16.77
CA SER A 120 -14.94 3.31 15.65
C SER A 120 -14.69 4.74 16.10
N GLY A 121 -13.88 5.49 15.33
CA GLY A 121 -13.57 6.88 15.65
C GLY A 121 -12.41 7.40 14.82
N ASP A 122 -12.14 8.70 14.92
CA ASP A 122 -11.11 9.38 14.11
C ASP A 122 -9.68 9.12 14.62
N ALA A 123 -9.51 8.71 15.88
CA ALA A 123 -8.21 8.48 16.49
C ALA A 123 -8.25 7.24 17.40
N VAL A 124 -8.35 6.05 16.80
CA VAL A 124 -8.40 4.77 17.52
C VAL A 124 -7.01 4.15 17.54
N LYS A 125 -6.52 3.84 18.74
CA LYS A 125 -5.23 3.17 18.91
C LYS A 125 -5.40 1.68 18.75
N LEU A 126 -4.68 1.09 17.78
CA LEU A 126 -4.61 -0.34 17.54
C LEU A 126 -3.31 -0.92 18.10
N ASN A 127 -3.39 -2.09 18.73
CA ASN A 127 -2.21 -2.92 18.98
C ASN A 127 -1.81 -3.71 17.73
N GLY A 128 -0.71 -4.47 17.82
CA GLY A 128 -0.17 -5.20 16.68
C GLY A 128 -1.12 -6.23 16.08
N ALA A 129 -1.85 -6.96 16.92
CA ALA A 129 -2.81 -7.97 16.43
C ALA A 129 -4.00 -7.32 15.73
N GLN A 130 -4.53 -6.23 16.28
CA GLN A 130 -5.62 -5.45 15.68
C GLN A 130 -5.16 -4.79 14.38
N ALA A 131 -3.96 -4.23 14.34
CA ALA A 131 -3.37 -3.63 13.15
C ALA A 131 -3.15 -4.68 12.04
N LEU A 132 -2.70 -5.90 12.38
CA LEU A 132 -2.58 -6.98 11.42
C LEU A 132 -3.93 -7.34 10.81
N VAL A 133 -4.96 -7.49 11.62
CA VAL A 133 -6.32 -7.77 11.14
C VAL A 133 -6.82 -6.65 10.24
N TYR A 134 -6.63 -5.38 10.63
CA TYR A 134 -6.98 -4.20 9.84
C TYR A 134 -6.35 -4.24 8.43
N THR A 135 -5.05 -4.54 8.33
CA THR A 135 -4.36 -4.62 7.03
C THR A 135 -4.83 -5.76 6.13
N ARG A 136 -5.60 -6.70 6.66
CA ARG A 136 -6.07 -7.90 5.95
C ARG A 136 -7.55 -7.87 5.59
N ILE A 137 -8.28 -6.83 5.99
CA ILE A 137 -9.70 -6.65 5.65
C ILE A 137 -9.88 -6.60 4.13
N ARG A 138 -10.80 -7.40 3.57
CA ARG A 138 -11.05 -7.49 2.12
C ARG A 138 -12.52 -7.44 1.72
N HIS A 139 -13.41 -7.99 2.53
CA HIS A 139 -14.78 -8.33 2.12
C HIS A 139 -15.86 -7.61 2.93
N VAL A 140 -15.50 -6.54 3.61
CA VAL A 140 -16.43 -5.76 4.43
C VAL A 140 -16.87 -4.46 3.76
N ASP A 141 -16.24 -4.12 2.64
CA ASP A 141 -16.59 -2.98 1.80
C ASP A 141 -16.55 -3.35 0.30
N ALA A 142 -17.08 -2.47 -0.54
CA ALA A 142 -17.10 -2.66 -2.00
C ALA A 142 -15.70 -2.56 -2.65
N ALA A 143 -14.70 -2.03 -1.92
CA ALA A 143 -13.36 -1.78 -2.46
C ALA A 143 -12.47 -3.04 -2.51
N GLY A 144 -12.84 -4.14 -1.84
CA GLY A 144 -12.17 -5.44 -1.94
C GLY A 144 -10.66 -5.37 -1.74
N ASP A 145 -9.90 -5.81 -2.74
CA ASP A 145 -8.42 -5.83 -2.70
C ASP A 145 -7.80 -4.42 -2.75
N LEU A 146 -8.43 -3.47 -3.43
CA LEU A 146 -8.02 -2.06 -3.43
C LEU A 146 -8.17 -1.43 -2.05
N GLY A 147 -9.27 -1.71 -1.35
CA GLY A 147 -9.47 -1.30 0.05
C GLY A 147 -8.40 -1.86 0.97
N ARG A 148 -8.01 -3.12 0.78
CA ARG A 148 -6.89 -3.71 1.53
C ARG A 148 -5.58 -2.97 1.27
N THR A 149 -5.22 -2.69 0.03
CA THR A 149 -3.97 -1.96 -0.26
C THR A 149 -3.99 -0.53 0.29
N ALA A 150 -5.15 0.13 0.31
CA ALA A 150 -5.32 1.43 0.96
C ALA A 150 -5.06 1.34 2.48
N ARG A 151 -5.64 0.35 3.18
CA ARG A 151 -5.41 0.13 4.62
C ARG A 151 -3.93 -0.11 4.94
N GLN A 152 -3.22 -0.83 4.10
CA GLN A 152 -1.78 -1.05 4.26
C GLN A 152 -1.00 0.27 4.17
N ARG A 153 -1.32 1.16 3.21
CA ARG A 153 -0.70 2.49 3.14
C ARG A 153 -1.08 3.38 4.32
N THR A 154 -2.32 3.25 4.80
CA THR A 154 -2.79 4.00 5.99
C THR A 154 -1.95 3.69 7.22
N ILE A 155 -1.61 2.43 7.48
CA ILE A 155 -0.68 2.05 8.57
C ILE A 155 0.67 2.74 8.39
N ILE A 156 1.29 2.67 7.21
CA ILE A 156 2.59 3.29 6.95
C ILE A 156 2.51 4.82 7.15
N THR A 157 1.47 5.44 6.64
CA THR A 157 1.22 6.89 6.81
C THR A 157 1.11 7.26 8.29
N ALA A 158 0.38 6.48 9.07
CA ALA A 158 0.22 6.72 10.50
C ALA A 158 1.54 6.55 11.26
N LEU A 159 2.36 5.55 10.91
CA LEU A 159 3.69 5.35 11.49
C LEU A 159 4.62 6.53 11.15
N ILE A 160 4.61 7.03 9.92
CA ILE A 160 5.38 8.24 9.55
C ILE A 160 4.90 9.43 10.37
N LYS A 161 3.59 9.64 10.49
CA LYS A 161 3.04 10.74 11.29
C LYS A 161 3.33 10.61 12.77
N SER A 162 3.33 9.40 13.33
CA SER A 162 3.68 9.18 14.74
C SER A 162 5.14 9.52 15.06
N ALA A 163 6.01 9.47 14.07
CA ALA A 163 7.40 9.89 14.19
C ALA A 163 7.60 11.43 14.13
N GLN A 164 6.54 12.19 13.80
CA GLN A 164 6.58 13.65 13.85
C GLN A 164 6.79 14.11 15.29
N GLY A 165 7.79 14.96 15.49
CA GLY A 165 8.15 15.44 16.84
C GLY A 165 8.97 14.48 17.70
N ALA A 166 9.25 13.25 17.22
CA ALA A 166 10.16 12.36 17.93
C ALA A 166 11.60 12.91 17.93
N SER A 167 12.29 12.77 19.06
CA SER A 167 13.72 13.08 19.15
C SER A 167 14.56 12.05 18.39
N LEU A 168 15.81 12.41 18.06
CA LEU A 168 16.73 11.46 17.41
C LEU A 168 16.95 10.20 18.27
N GLY A 169 16.99 10.35 19.59
CA GLY A 169 17.11 9.21 20.52
C GLY A 169 15.91 8.27 20.45
N GLN A 170 14.69 8.83 20.37
CA GLN A 170 13.47 8.01 20.20
C GLN A 170 13.45 7.29 18.85
N LEU A 171 13.89 7.95 17.79
CA LEU A 171 13.99 7.31 16.47
C LEU A 171 15.03 6.18 16.46
N ASN A 172 16.19 6.37 17.09
CA ASN A 172 17.20 5.32 17.24
C ASN A 172 16.68 4.14 18.06
N ASN A 173 16.00 4.39 19.17
CA ASN A 173 15.39 3.32 19.96
C ASN A 173 14.32 2.54 19.17
N ALA A 174 13.49 3.26 18.40
CA ALA A 174 12.52 2.62 17.52
C ALA A 174 13.21 1.71 16.47
N MET A 175 14.35 2.14 15.93
CA MET A 175 15.11 1.32 14.96
C MET A 175 15.73 0.08 15.59
N ASP A 176 16.25 0.16 16.81
CA ASP A 176 16.77 -1.01 17.54
C ASP A 176 15.69 -2.08 17.75
N ILE A 177 14.43 -1.66 17.87
CA ILE A 177 13.26 -2.53 17.96
C ILE A 177 12.84 -3.09 16.58
N VAL A 178 12.88 -2.23 15.57
CA VAL A 178 12.43 -2.58 14.20
C VAL A 178 13.38 -3.56 13.53
N LEU A 179 14.69 -3.27 13.55
CA LEU A 179 15.70 -4.01 12.78
C LEU A 179 15.71 -5.53 13.00
N PRO A 180 15.57 -6.06 14.22
CA PRO A 180 15.53 -7.51 14.44
C PRO A 180 14.29 -8.19 13.85
N ASN A 181 13.25 -7.42 13.49
CA ASN A 181 11.95 -7.90 13.04
C ASN A 181 11.70 -7.68 11.55
N VAL A 182 12.68 -7.18 10.79
CA VAL A 182 12.58 -6.92 9.36
C VAL A 182 13.76 -7.52 8.61
N HIS A 183 13.53 -7.84 7.32
CA HIS A 183 14.61 -8.17 6.38
C HIS A 183 14.86 -6.97 5.49
N THR A 184 16.11 -6.58 5.33
CA THR A 184 16.52 -5.42 4.54
C THR A 184 17.92 -5.58 3.99
N ASN A 185 18.23 -4.88 2.89
CA ASN A 185 19.59 -4.74 2.37
C ASN A 185 20.29 -3.48 2.88
N TYR A 186 19.67 -2.71 3.78
CA TYR A 186 20.37 -1.60 4.43
C TYR A 186 21.45 -2.09 5.38
N GLY A 187 22.63 -1.51 5.32
CA GLY A 187 23.66 -1.63 6.35
C GLY A 187 23.32 -0.78 7.59
N LYS A 188 23.78 -1.20 8.77
CA LYS A 188 23.54 -0.43 10.01
C LYS A 188 23.98 1.03 9.92
N GLY A 189 25.15 1.30 9.31
CA GLY A 189 25.66 2.66 9.13
C GLY A 189 24.78 3.51 8.20
N GLU A 190 24.23 2.91 7.15
CA GLU A 190 23.33 3.58 6.22
C GLU A 190 22.03 3.97 6.92
N ILE A 191 21.47 3.08 7.76
CA ILE A 191 20.27 3.35 8.53
C ILE A 191 20.47 4.52 9.50
N ILE A 192 21.59 4.55 10.24
CA ILE A 192 21.90 5.65 11.15
C ILE A 192 22.05 6.97 10.38
N SER A 193 22.73 6.93 9.23
CA SER A 193 22.85 8.09 8.34
C SER A 193 21.49 8.57 7.83
N LEU A 194 20.64 7.64 7.40
CA LEU A 194 19.29 7.93 6.91
C LEU A 194 18.41 8.57 8.00
N LEU A 195 18.44 8.02 9.22
CA LEU A 195 17.71 8.59 10.37
C LEU A 195 18.21 9.99 10.73
N THR A 196 19.51 10.19 10.75
CA THR A 196 20.10 11.50 11.02
C THR A 196 19.68 12.54 9.98
N GLN A 197 19.68 12.15 8.70
CA GLN A 197 19.19 13.01 7.62
C GLN A 197 17.68 13.25 7.73
N ALA A 198 16.91 12.20 8.03
CA ALA A 198 15.46 12.30 8.19
C ALA A 198 15.09 13.27 9.31
N PHE A 199 15.80 13.20 10.44
CA PHE A 199 15.63 14.10 11.55
C PHE A 199 16.03 15.55 11.19
N ALA A 200 17.23 15.74 10.65
CA ALA A 200 17.76 17.06 10.32
C ALA A 200 16.91 17.77 9.25
N GLN A 201 16.42 17.04 8.25
CA GLN A 201 15.64 17.58 7.14
C GLN A 201 14.12 17.48 7.38
N LYS A 202 13.70 17.00 8.56
CA LYS A 202 12.28 16.86 8.97
C LYS A 202 11.43 16.11 7.95
N TRP A 203 11.93 14.95 7.44
CA TRP A 203 11.21 14.17 6.42
C TRP A 203 9.82 13.73 6.87
N MET A 204 9.61 13.49 8.18
CA MET A 204 8.33 13.13 8.74
C MET A 204 7.25 14.22 8.55
N ASN A 205 7.67 15.47 8.25
CA ASN A 205 6.76 16.58 7.98
C ASN A 205 6.53 16.81 6.47
N TYR A 206 7.06 15.94 5.61
CA TYR A 206 6.82 16.04 4.17
C TYR A 206 5.38 15.65 3.83
N ASP A 207 4.88 16.22 2.73
CA ASP A 207 3.57 15.87 2.21
C ASP A 207 3.55 14.39 1.77
N ILE A 208 2.50 13.67 2.19
CA ILE A 208 2.35 12.26 1.85
C ILE A 208 1.29 12.11 0.76
N ALA A 209 1.72 11.68 -0.42
CA ALA A 209 0.84 11.25 -1.49
C ALA A 209 0.70 9.72 -1.51
N GLN A 210 -0.45 9.26 -1.95
CA GLN A 210 -0.73 7.82 -2.08
C GLN A 210 -1.28 7.50 -3.47
N MET A 211 -0.84 6.40 -4.04
CA MET A 211 -1.37 5.92 -5.32
C MET A 211 -1.34 4.39 -5.41
N VAL A 212 -2.04 3.86 -6.38
CA VAL A 212 -2.04 2.44 -6.73
C VAL A 212 -1.55 2.29 -8.17
N MET A 213 -0.72 1.31 -8.42
CA MET A 213 -0.26 0.96 -9.76
C MET A 213 -0.66 -0.48 -10.10
N PRO A 214 -1.21 -0.66 -11.29
CA PRO A 214 -1.65 0.35 -12.24
C PRO A 214 -2.84 1.16 -11.72
N SER A 215 -3.01 2.38 -12.23
CA SER A 215 -4.21 3.19 -11.96
C SER A 215 -5.43 2.62 -12.68
N GLU A 216 -6.60 3.01 -12.24
CA GLU A 216 -7.86 2.61 -12.85
C GLU A 216 -7.91 2.98 -14.35
N GLY A 217 -8.40 2.06 -15.17
CA GLY A 217 -8.43 2.20 -16.63
C GLY A 217 -7.18 1.67 -17.35
N ASN A 218 -6.07 1.44 -16.64
CA ASN A 218 -4.81 0.95 -17.23
C ASN A 218 -4.61 -0.57 -17.03
N TYR A 219 -5.66 -1.29 -16.70
CA TYR A 219 -5.65 -2.74 -16.54
C TYR A 219 -7.04 -3.35 -16.80
N VAL A 220 -7.05 -4.62 -17.14
CA VAL A 220 -8.28 -5.42 -17.27
C VAL A 220 -8.16 -6.70 -16.46
N ALA A 221 -9.28 -7.14 -15.86
CA ALA A 221 -9.35 -8.45 -15.23
C ALA A 221 -9.35 -9.55 -16.30
N ALA A 222 -8.47 -10.52 -16.14
CA ALA A 222 -8.38 -11.63 -17.06
C ALA A 222 -8.13 -12.95 -16.31
N ARG A 223 -8.58 -14.04 -16.91
CA ARG A 223 -8.25 -15.39 -16.46
C ARG A 223 -7.30 -16.01 -17.47
N ILE A 224 -6.04 -16.15 -17.06
CA ILE A 224 -4.94 -16.54 -17.93
C ILE A 224 -4.40 -17.90 -17.51
N TYR A 225 -4.03 -18.72 -18.49
CA TYR A 225 -3.26 -19.92 -18.24
C TYR A 225 -1.78 -19.56 -18.07
N THR A 226 -1.21 -19.93 -16.94
CA THR A 226 0.20 -19.72 -16.63
C THR A 226 0.76 -20.89 -15.84
N TYR A 227 2.08 -21.02 -15.81
CA TYR A 227 2.73 -22.04 -15.03
C TYR A 227 2.74 -21.67 -13.53
N TYR A 228 2.46 -22.67 -12.71
CA TYR A 228 2.54 -22.57 -11.27
C TYR A 228 3.60 -23.56 -10.75
N GLY A 229 4.84 -23.12 -10.71
CA GLY A 229 5.98 -23.96 -10.39
C GLY A 229 6.33 -24.91 -11.55
N ARG A 230 6.74 -26.15 -11.23
CA ARG A 230 7.10 -27.18 -12.21
C ARG A 230 5.91 -27.98 -12.74
N VAL A 231 4.71 -27.65 -12.31
CA VAL A 231 3.49 -28.40 -12.62
C VAL A 231 2.78 -27.76 -13.82
N ALA A 232 1.86 -28.50 -14.39
CA ALA A 232 1.02 -28.10 -15.52
C ALA A 232 0.47 -26.67 -15.40
N ARG A 233 0.19 -26.06 -16.53
CA ARG A 233 -0.49 -24.74 -16.61
C ARG A 233 -1.74 -24.74 -15.76
N MET A 234 -1.86 -23.70 -14.92
CA MET A 234 -3.05 -23.44 -14.13
C MET A 234 -3.72 -22.17 -14.60
N GLN A 235 -5.04 -22.14 -14.51
CA GLN A 235 -5.80 -20.94 -14.79
C GLN A 235 -5.81 -20.05 -13.54
N LEU A 236 -5.36 -18.80 -13.69
CA LEU A 236 -5.28 -17.82 -12.61
C LEU A 236 -6.02 -16.53 -12.99
N ASP A 237 -6.80 -16.02 -12.06
CA ASP A 237 -7.34 -14.67 -12.17
C ASP A 237 -6.22 -13.66 -11.95
N THR A 238 -6.08 -12.69 -12.84
CA THR A 238 -4.97 -11.74 -12.88
C THR A 238 -5.41 -10.40 -13.47
N TRP A 239 -4.56 -9.39 -13.32
CA TRP A 239 -4.70 -8.09 -13.95
C TRP A 239 -3.72 -7.99 -15.12
N VAL A 240 -4.23 -7.81 -16.32
CA VAL A 240 -3.42 -7.52 -17.52
C VAL A 240 -3.24 -6.02 -17.61
N ILE A 241 -1.99 -5.58 -17.60
CA ILE A 241 -1.60 -4.18 -17.39
C ILE A 241 -1.17 -3.55 -18.72
N ASP A 242 -1.54 -2.29 -18.93
CA ASP A 242 -0.89 -1.41 -19.91
C ASP A 242 0.37 -0.80 -19.28
N TYR A 243 1.46 -1.57 -19.26
CA TYR A 243 2.72 -1.14 -18.65
C TYR A 243 3.30 0.13 -19.27
N PRO A 244 3.26 0.36 -20.59
CA PRO A 244 3.68 1.62 -21.18
C PRO A 244 2.98 2.85 -20.60
N VAL A 245 1.69 2.77 -20.37
CA VAL A 245 0.91 3.87 -19.76
C VAL A 245 1.19 3.96 -18.28
N ALA A 246 1.14 2.84 -17.56
CA ALA A 246 1.38 2.80 -16.11
C ALA A 246 2.78 3.28 -15.74
N ALA A 247 3.81 2.93 -16.52
CA ALA A 247 5.17 3.40 -16.30
C ALA A 247 5.29 4.92 -16.51
N ARG A 248 4.68 5.50 -17.55
CA ARG A 248 4.68 6.96 -17.75
C ARG A 248 4.01 7.69 -16.61
N GLU A 249 2.87 7.19 -16.16
CA GLU A 249 2.13 7.76 -15.04
C GLU A 249 2.94 7.76 -13.76
N LEU A 250 3.59 6.63 -13.44
CA LEU A 250 4.44 6.52 -12.25
C LEU A 250 5.67 7.44 -12.35
N GLN A 251 6.33 7.50 -13.51
CA GLN A 251 7.47 8.39 -13.74
C GLN A 251 7.10 9.86 -13.60
N LEU A 252 5.92 10.24 -14.10
CA LEU A 252 5.40 11.60 -13.92
C LEU A 252 5.17 11.90 -12.42
N ALA A 253 4.54 10.97 -11.70
CA ALA A 253 4.22 11.15 -10.29
C ALA A 253 5.46 11.24 -9.39
N LEU A 254 6.50 10.43 -9.66
CA LEU A 254 7.71 10.37 -8.83
C LEU A 254 8.76 11.40 -9.21
N TYR A 255 8.98 11.60 -10.52
CA TYR A 255 10.12 12.36 -11.02
C TYR A 255 9.74 13.58 -11.85
N GLY A 256 8.45 13.77 -12.18
CA GLY A 256 7.97 14.83 -13.07
C GLY A 256 8.41 14.61 -14.53
N LYS A 257 8.80 13.38 -14.90
CA LYS A 257 9.24 13.03 -16.25
C LYS A 257 8.05 12.61 -17.09
N THR A 258 7.90 13.22 -18.27
CA THR A 258 6.84 12.90 -19.25
C THR A 258 7.34 12.07 -20.42
N ASN A 259 8.60 12.25 -20.80
CA ASN A 259 9.23 11.56 -21.93
C ASN A 259 10.19 10.49 -21.42
N ILE A 260 9.68 9.27 -21.22
CA ILE A 260 10.50 8.11 -20.90
C ILE A 260 10.53 7.16 -22.10
N ASN A 261 11.69 6.59 -22.37
CA ASN A 261 11.82 5.49 -23.31
C ASN A 261 11.40 4.19 -22.60
N ILE A 262 10.30 3.61 -23.03
CA ILE A 262 9.78 2.36 -22.45
C ILE A 262 10.42 1.14 -23.12
N GLY A 263 11.12 1.33 -24.23
CA GLY A 263 11.68 0.25 -25.04
C GLY A 263 10.61 -0.45 -25.88
N SER A 264 11.07 -1.16 -26.92
CA SER A 264 10.19 -1.94 -27.81
C SER A 264 9.70 -3.24 -27.18
N ASP A 265 10.25 -3.61 -26.03
CA ASP A 265 10.01 -4.91 -25.37
C ASP A 265 8.72 -4.93 -24.54
N HIS A 266 8.16 -3.77 -24.27
CA HIS A 266 6.87 -3.63 -23.60
C HIS A 266 5.76 -3.42 -24.63
N VAL A 267 5.36 -4.49 -25.27
CA VAL A 267 4.09 -4.51 -25.99
C VAL A 267 2.97 -4.34 -24.97
N SER A 268 2.00 -3.48 -25.25
CA SER A 268 0.84 -3.29 -24.37
C SER A 268 0.13 -4.64 -24.18
N ALA A 269 0.19 -5.16 -22.96
CA ALA A 269 -0.47 -6.42 -22.63
C ALA A 269 -1.99 -6.32 -22.81
N ILE A 270 -2.57 -5.12 -22.67
CA ILE A 270 -3.98 -4.83 -22.93
C ILE A 270 -4.29 -4.97 -24.42
N ASP A 271 -3.44 -4.44 -25.31
CA ASP A 271 -3.67 -4.57 -26.74
C ASP A 271 -3.62 -6.03 -27.19
N LEU A 272 -2.67 -6.79 -26.68
CA LEU A 272 -2.58 -8.22 -26.94
C LEU A 272 -3.78 -8.98 -26.39
N TYR A 273 -4.26 -8.61 -25.21
CA TYR A 273 -5.47 -9.19 -24.63
C TYR A 273 -6.72 -8.87 -25.46
N ASN A 274 -6.86 -7.62 -25.90
CA ASN A 274 -7.99 -7.19 -26.73
C ASN A 274 -7.98 -7.84 -28.13
N GLN A 275 -6.79 -8.19 -28.62
CA GLN A 275 -6.61 -8.95 -29.86
C GLN A 275 -6.78 -10.47 -29.65
N GLY A 276 -7.03 -10.93 -28.42
CA GLY A 276 -7.06 -12.34 -28.07
C GLY A 276 -5.67 -13.00 -28.00
N LEU A 277 -4.62 -12.20 -28.05
CA LEU A 277 -3.22 -12.59 -28.02
C LEU A 277 -2.67 -12.26 -26.63
N VAL A 278 -2.84 -13.12 -25.65
CA VAL A 278 -2.16 -12.94 -24.36
C VAL A 278 -0.70 -13.35 -24.53
N PRO A 279 0.28 -12.51 -24.13
CA PRO A 279 1.68 -12.85 -24.32
C PRO A 279 2.04 -14.05 -23.45
N THR A 280 2.14 -15.20 -24.08
CA THR A 280 2.88 -16.34 -23.55
C THR A 280 4.21 -16.36 -24.29
N LEU A 281 5.29 -16.04 -23.59
CA LEU A 281 6.63 -16.26 -24.14
C LEU A 281 6.85 -17.75 -24.29
N GLY A 282 6.66 -18.26 -25.48
CA GLY A 282 6.75 -19.69 -25.73
C GLY A 282 5.76 -20.22 -26.79
N GLY A 283 5.07 -19.36 -27.51
CA GLY A 283 4.42 -19.72 -28.78
C GLY A 283 3.12 -20.53 -28.67
N SER A 284 2.30 -20.34 -27.65
CA SER A 284 0.94 -20.89 -27.64
C SER A 284 -0.06 -19.77 -27.29
N THR A 285 -0.81 -19.35 -28.29
CA THR A 285 -1.95 -18.47 -28.14
C THR A 285 -3.02 -19.17 -27.29
N ALA A 286 -3.22 -18.71 -26.07
CA ALA A 286 -4.36 -19.13 -25.27
C ALA A 286 -5.59 -18.35 -25.77
N SER A 287 -6.56 -19.03 -26.38
CA SER A 287 -7.86 -18.49 -26.69
C SER A 287 -8.54 -18.07 -25.38
N GLY A 288 -8.44 -16.80 -25.04
CA GLY A 288 -9.13 -16.22 -23.89
C GLY A 288 -10.59 -16.03 -24.25
N THR A 289 -11.47 -16.84 -23.69
CA THR A 289 -12.90 -16.58 -23.73
C THR A 289 -13.16 -15.30 -22.94
N ARG A 290 -13.64 -14.27 -23.62
CA ARG A 290 -14.04 -12.97 -23.07
C ARG A 290 -15.15 -13.17 -22.03
N ALA A 291 -14.81 -13.35 -20.78
CA ALA A 291 -15.76 -13.24 -19.69
C ALA A 291 -15.96 -11.74 -19.42
N GLN A 292 -17.05 -11.19 -19.92
CA GLN A 292 -17.57 -9.92 -19.44
C GLN A 292 -18.02 -10.15 -17.98
N SER A 293 -17.12 -9.93 -17.03
CA SER A 293 -17.54 -9.74 -15.66
C SER A 293 -17.90 -8.27 -15.51
N SER A 294 -19.18 -8.00 -15.43
CA SER A 294 -19.74 -6.72 -14.99
C SER A 294 -19.46 -6.51 -13.49
N HIS A 295 -18.22 -6.26 -13.16
CA HIS A 295 -17.87 -5.64 -11.90
C HIS A 295 -17.40 -4.23 -12.20
N THR A 296 -18.39 -3.33 -12.28
CA THR A 296 -18.18 -1.90 -12.19
C THR A 296 -17.55 -1.64 -10.83
N ALA A 297 -16.26 -1.39 -10.80
CA ALA A 297 -15.61 -0.83 -9.61
C ALA A 297 -16.19 0.57 -9.39
N PRO A 298 -16.57 0.94 -8.16
CA PRO A 298 -17.02 2.29 -7.90
C PRO A 298 -15.88 3.27 -8.22
N ALA A 299 -16.20 4.27 -9.01
CA ALA A 299 -15.30 5.36 -9.37
C ALA A 299 -14.76 6.01 -8.09
N GLN A 300 -13.48 5.84 -7.82
CA GLN A 300 -12.79 6.66 -6.84
C GLN A 300 -12.38 7.95 -7.56
N THR A 301 -13.23 8.96 -7.41
CA THR A 301 -12.90 10.34 -7.76
C THR A 301 -11.66 10.71 -6.96
N SER A 302 -10.57 11.01 -7.65
CA SER A 302 -9.39 11.67 -7.08
C SER A 302 -9.80 13.09 -6.70
N GLN A 303 -10.36 13.25 -5.50
CA GLN A 303 -10.51 14.56 -4.89
C GLN A 303 -9.13 14.99 -4.41
N VAL A 304 -8.55 15.89 -5.17
CA VAL A 304 -7.57 16.84 -4.66
C VAL A 304 -8.36 17.77 -3.76
N GLU A 305 -8.32 17.53 -2.46
CA GLU A 305 -8.83 18.45 -1.46
C GLU A 305 -7.90 19.67 -1.43
N THR A 306 -8.29 20.70 -2.17
CA THR A 306 -7.81 22.07 -1.97
C THR A 306 -8.67 22.65 -0.87
N GLN A 307 -8.08 22.89 0.30
CA GLN A 307 -8.70 23.70 1.36
C GLN A 307 -8.94 25.12 0.84
N PRO A 308 -10.12 25.69 1.09
CA PRO A 308 -10.36 27.10 0.79
C PRO A 308 -9.70 27.99 1.85
N THR A 309 -8.95 28.95 1.39
CA THR A 309 -8.49 30.11 2.13
C THR A 309 -9.70 30.94 2.60
N GLU A 310 -9.78 31.18 3.90
CA GLU A 310 -10.72 32.17 4.48
C GLU A 310 -10.45 33.54 3.92
N ALA A 311 -11.49 34.15 3.39
CA ALA A 311 -11.57 35.58 3.15
C ALA A 311 -12.70 36.15 4.02
N THR A 312 -12.27 37.03 4.90
CA THR A 312 -13.01 37.89 5.81
C THR A 312 -14.06 38.76 5.09
N ALA A 313 -15.29 38.78 5.57
CA ALA A 313 -16.16 39.95 5.45
C ALA A 313 -17.14 39.99 6.60
N ALA A 314 -17.07 41.10 7.34
CA ALA A 314 -17.95 41.53 8.39
C ALA A 314 -19.33 41.92 7.86
N HIS A 315 -20.38 41.67 8.62
CA HIS A 315 -21.37 42.70 8.95
C HIS A 315 -22.29 42.31 10.12
N GLU A 316 -22.42 43.28 11.01
CA GLU A 316 -23.27 43.51 12.15
C GLU A 316 -24.75 43.07 12.03
N THR A 317 -25.37 42.71 13.12
CA THR A 317 -26.24 43.42 14.03
C THR A 317 -27.27 42.52 14.72
N THR A 318 -27.37 42.73 15.96
CA THR A 318 -28.40 42.95 16.98
C THR A 318 -28.90 41.75 17.78
N SER A 319 -28.59 41.88 19.06
CA SER A 319 -29.27 41.33 20.25
C SER A 319 -30.66 41.99 20.45
N PRO A 320 -31.60 41.43 21.23
CA PRO A 320 -31.45 41.47 22.68
C PRO A 320 -32.09 40.32 23.51
N ALA A 321 -31.44 40.09 24.65
CA ALA A 321 -31.92 39.90 26.01
C ALA A 321 -33.20 39.10 26.36
N ALA A 322 -33.03 38.15 27.29
CA ALA A 322 -33.66 38.17 28.65
C ALA A 322 -33.19 36.93 29.47
N GLU A 323 -32.60 37.25 30.59
CA GLU A 323 -32.49 36.47 31.83
C GLU A 323 -33.77 36.62 32.66
N PRO A 324 -33.92 36.09 33.92
CA PRO A 324 -33.45 34.88 34.58
C PRO A 324 -34.56 34.15 35.42
N ALA A 325 -34.25 33.03 36.09
CA ALA A 325 -34.71 32.75 37.48
C ALA A 325 -34.32 31.32 37.89
N THR A 326 -33.40 31.24 38.82
CA THR A 326 -33.45 30.86 40.27
C THR A 326 -33.79 29.42 40.62
N ALA A 327 -32.74 28.78 41.19
CA ALA A 327 -32.60 28.22 42.53
C ALA A 327 -33.48 27.03 42.97
N ALA A 328 -32.85 25.92 43.36
CA ALA A 328 -32.84 25.38 44.72
C ALA A 328 -32.15 23.99 44.77
N GLU A 329 -31.08 23.90 45.49
CA GLU A 329 -30.68 22.74 46.30
C GLU A 329 -31.51 22.77 47.60
N PRO A 330 -31.49 21.82 48.56
CA PRO A 330 -30.55 20.70 48.79
C PRO A 330 -31.17 19.38 49.40
N GLU A 331 -30.25 18.57 49.97
CA GLU A 331 -30.33 17.54 51.05
C GLU A 331 -30.40 16.10 50.62
N GLU A 332 -29.29 15.43 50.85
CA GLU A 332 -28.86 14.49 51.96
C GLU A 332 -29.80 13.31 52.22
N ALA A 333 -29.27 12.10 52.17
CA ALA A 333 -28.84 11.22 53.25
C ALA A 333 -29.03 9.71 52.91
N ASN A 334 -27.98 8.95 53.21
CA ASN A 334 -27.90 7.60 53.78
C ASN A 334 -28.82 6.47 53.24
N ASP A 335 -28.20 5.42 52.72
CA ASP A 335 -27.76 4.20 53.42
C ASP A 335 -26.84 3.38 52.50
#